data_56f44edda126fd2b55260cda72a8742b
#
_entry.id   56f44edda126fd2b55260cda72a8742b
#
_cell.length_a   1.000
_cell.length_b   1.000
_cell.length_c   1.000
_cell.angle_alpha   90.00
_cell.angle_beta   90.00
_cell.angle_gamma   90.00
#
_symmetry.space_group_name_H-M   'P 1'
#
loop_
_entity.id
_entity.type
_entity.pdbx_description
1 polymer ?
#
loop_
_entity_poly.entity_id
_entity_poly.type
_entity_poly.pdbx_seq_one_letter_code
_entity_poly.pdbx_strand_id
1 'polypeptide(L)'
;MRVSKLKLPLEALFENANFILTAVSPYYEYREGEKTEHLLGYKYEVVEDGNFERFSVKVPSIKPIITAEMLEKSSSRIFVTFEDAFGRIYQTPVGSLEISFSAVSAKLLEA
;
A
#
# COMPACT_ATOMS: atom_id res chain seq x y z
N MET A 1 22.42 -9.65 10.05
CA MET A 1 21.32 -8.66 10.21
C MET A 1 20.10 -9.15 9.46
N ARG A 2 18.97 -9.06 10.10
CA ARG A 2 17.71 -9.45 9.44
C ARG A 2 17.17 -8.27 8.65
N VAL A 3 17.10 -8.41 7.33
CA VAL A 3 16.59 -7.33 6.47
C VAL A 3 15.15 -6.94 6.80
N SER A 4 14.36 -7.87 7.36
CA SER A 4 12.97 -7.61 7.75
C SER A 4 12.82 -6.58 8.87
N LYS A 5 13.90 -6.21 9.55
CA LYS A 5 13.88 -5.17 10.57
C LYS A 5 14.14 -3.78 10.04
N LEU A 6 14.59 -3.68 8.79
CA LEU A 6 14.84 -2.39 8.16
C LEU A 6 13.52 -1.76 7.73
N LYS A 7 13.29 -0.54 8.19
CA LYS A 7 12.13 0.26 7.80
C LYS A 7 12.62 1.43 6.97
N LEU A 8 12.07 1.54 5.77
CA LEU A 8 12.44 2.62 4.85
C LEU A 8 11.23 3.55 4.71
N PRO A 9 11.33 4.83 5.12
CA PRO A 9 10.22 5.75 4.94
C PRO A 9 9.86 5.88 3.47
N LEU A 10 8.57 5.87 3.17
CA LEU A 10 8.08 5.97 1.80
C LEU A 10 8.59 7.26 1.14
N GLU A 11 8.62 8.35 1.89
CA GLU A 11 9.10 9.64 1.42
C GLU A 11 10.57 9.61 0.97
N ALA A 12 11.38 8.79 1.62
CA ALA A 12 12.80 8.68 1.25
C ALA A 12 12.97 7.88 -0.04
N LEU A 13 12.07 6.95 -0.33
CA LEU A 13 12.12 6.12 -1.53
C LEU A 13 11.54 6.84 -2.74
N PHE A 14 10.51 7.65 -2.54
CA PHE A 14 9.79 8.33 -3.62
C PHE A 14 9.65 9.81 -3.30
N GLU A 15 10.79 10.50 -3.22
CA GLU A 15 10.84 11.91 -2.86
C GLU A 15 10.07 12.77 -3.88
N ASN A 16 9.19 13.63 -3.36
CA ASN A 16 8.37 14.56 -4.16
C ASN A 16 7.43 13.89 -5.16
N ALA A 17 7.20 12.59 -5.06
CA ALA A 17 6.28 11.90 -5.95
C ALA A 17 4.85 12.02 -5.45
N ASN A 18 3.91 12.04 -6.38
CA ASN A 18 2.50 11.91 -6.08
C ASN A 18 2.09 10.46 -6.33
N PHE A 19 1.11 9.98 -5.58
CA PHE A 19 0.64 8.61 -5.70
C PHE A 19 -0.75 8.59 -6.29
N ILE A 20 -0.87 7.94 -7.45
CA ILE A 20 -2.14 7.79 -8.17
C ILE A 20 -2.75 6.46 -7.77
N LEU A 21 -3.96 6.51 -7.20
CA LEU A 21 -4.63 5.31 -6.74
C LEU A 21 -5.22 4.54 -7.93
N THR A 22 -4.86 3.27 -8.07
CA THR A 22 -5.29 2.44 -9.18
C THR A 22 -6.20 1.28 -8.76
N ALA A 23 -6.08 0.81 -7.51
CA ALA A 23 -6.91 -0.29 -7.03
C ALA A 23 -7.02 -0.26 -5.51
N VAL A 24 -8.11 -0.81 -5.01
CA VAL A 24 -8.37 -0.97 -3.57
C VAL A 24 -8.87 -2.40 -3.37
N SER A 25 -8.24 -3.12 -2.45
CA SER A 25 -8.67 -4.47 -2.12
C SER A 25 -8.51 -4.76 -0.63
N PRO A 26 -9.40 -5.58 -0.06
CA PRO A 26 -9.27 -5.96 1.34
C PRO A 26 -8.13 -6.94 1.54
N TYR A 27 -7.54 -6.95 2.74
CA TYR A 27 -6.62 -8.01 3.12
C TYR A 27 -7.03 -8.59 4.48
N TYR A 28 -6.80 -9.89 4.61
CA TYR A 28 -7.29 -10.67 5.74
C TYR A 28 -6.13 -11.31 6.48
N GLU A 29 -6.40 -11.65 7.74
CA GLU A 29 -5.44 -12.39 8.55
C GLU A 29 -5.26 -13.79 7.99
N TYR A 30 -4.00 -14.26 7.98
CA TYR A 30 -3.67 -15.64 7.64
C TYR A 30 -3.28 -16.37 8.90
N ARG A 31 -3.79 -17.59 9.07
CA ARG A 31 -3.41 -18.47 10.17
C ARG A 31 -2.99 -19.81 9.58
N GLU A 32 -1.80 -20.27 9.95
CA GLU A 32 -1.25 -21.53 9.46
C GLU A 32 -1.26 -21.64 7.94
N GLY A 33 -1.02 -20.51 7.27
CA GLY A 33 -0.97 -20.45 5.82
C GLY A 33 -2.32 -20.31 5.13
N GLU A 34 -3.41 -20.30 5.88
CA GLU A 34 -4.75 -20.18 5.31
C GLU A 34 -5.37 -18.82 5.60
N LYS A 35 -6.05 -18.29 4.58
CA LYS A 35 -6.78 -17.03 4.69
C LYS A 35 -8.00 -17.22 5.61
N THR A 36 -8.14 -16.30 6.57
CA THR A 36 -9.31 -16.29 7.45
C THR A 36 -10.32 -15.25 6.97
N GLU A 37 -11.45 -15.16 7.64
CA GLU A 37 -12.46 -14.14 7.38
C GLU A 37 -12.21 -12.86 8.18
N HIS A 38 -11.12 -12.82 8.94
CA HIS A 38 -10.78 -11.66 9.76
C HIS A 38 -10.15 -10.57 8.90
N LEU A 39 -10.92 -9.53 8.60
CA LEU A 39 -10.44 -8.38 7.83
C LEU A 39 -9.45 -7.55 8.66
N LEU A 40 -8.23 -7.39 8.18
CA LEU A 40 -7.22 -6.59 8.83
C LEU A 40 -7.20 -5.16 8.32
N GLY A 41 -7.53 -4.95 7.07
CA GLY A 41 -7.51 -3.62 6.47
C GLY A 41 -7.64 -3.68 4.97
N TYR A 42 -7.13 -2.65 4.31
CA TYR A 42 -7.18 -2.54 2.85
C TYR A 42 -5.81 -2.28 2.28
N LYS A 43 -5.57 -2.83 1.10
CA LYS A 43 -4.39 -2.53 0.28
C LYS A 43 -4.79 -1.50 -0.76
N TYR A 44 -3.99 -0.48 -0.88
CA TYR A 44 -4.15 0.56 -1.88
C TYR A 44 -3.03 0.43 -2.89
N GLU A 45 -3.37 0.02 -4.10
CA GLU A 45 -2.40 -0.07 -5.18
C GLU A 45 -2.24 1.30 -5.79
N VAL A 46 -1.01 1.76 -5.89
CA VAL A 46 -0.70 3.08 -6.40
C VAL A 46 0.40 3.02 -7.46
N VAL A 47 0.42 4.05 -8.29
CA VAL A 47 1.53 4.31 -9.21
C VAL A 47 2.12 5.65 -8.81
N GLU A 48 3.42 5.68 -8.52
CA GLU A 48 4.07 6.94 -8.23
C GLU A 48 4.41 7.65 -9.56
N ASP A 49 4.24 8.95 -9.60
CA ASP A 49 4.31 9.69 -10.86
C ASP A 49 5.71 10.15 -11.28
N GLY A 50 6.72 9.86 -10.46
CA GLY A 50 8.11 10.17 -10.81
C GLY A 50 8.68 9.18 -11.83
N ASN A 51 8.71 7.90 -11.46
CA ASN A 51 9.24 6.81 -12.29
C ASN A 51 8.17 5.84 -12.75
N PHE A 52 6.91 6.09 -12.42
CA PHE A 52 5.76 5.24 -12.74
C PHE A 52 5.86 3.83 -12.15
N GLU A 53 6.49 3.72 -11.00
CA GLU A 53 6.54 2.44 -10.31
C GLU A 53 5.23 2.15 -9.61
N ARG A 54 4.83 0.88 -9.64
CA ARG A 54 3.58 0.41 -9.05
C ARG A 54 3.86 -0.42 -7.81
N PHE A 55 3.12 -0.13 -6.75
CA PHE A 55 3.23 -0.91 -5.52
C PHE A 55 1.94 -0.79 -4.71
N SER A 56 1.79 -1.65 -3.71
CA SER A 56 0.63 -1.62 -2.83
C SER A 56 1.04 -1.22 -1.42
N VAL A 57 0.18 -0.45 -0.75
CA VAL A 57 0.39 -0.03 0.63
C VAL A 57 -0.75 -0.59 1.47
N LYS A 58 -0.40 -1.34 2.52
CA LYS A 58 -1.37 -1.91 3.46
C LYS A 58 -1.66 -0.89 4.56
N VAL A 59 -2.93 -0.64 4.78
CA VAL A 59 -3.40 0.26 5.84
C VAL A 59 -4.32 -0.55 6.77
N PRO A 60 -3.98 -0.67 8.07
CA PRO A 60 -4.74 -1.50 9.00
C PRO A 60 -6.02 -0.81 9.49
N SER A 61 -6.87 -0.44 8.57
CA SER A 61 -8.17 0.17 8.87
C SER A 61 -9.24 -0.60 8.10
N ILE A 62 -10.26 -1.03 8.80
CA ILE A 62 -11.36 -1.78 8.21
C ILE A 62 -12.33 -0.90 7.44
N LYS A 63 -12.07 0.40 7.42
CA LYS A 63 -12.89 1.36 6.67
C LYS A 63 -12.06 1.90 5.51
N PRO A 64 -12.42 1.58 4.27
CA PRO A 64 -11.63 2.07 3.12
C PRO A 64 -11.85 3.57 2.90
N ILE A 65 -10.83 4.24 2.39
CA ILE A 65 -10.94 5.66 2.06
C ILE A 65 -11.80 5.88 0.81
N ILE A 66 -11.88 4.85 -0.02
CA ILE A 66 -12.74 4.83 -1.20
C ILE A 66 -13.03 3.37 -1.52
N THR A 67 -14.21 3.07 -2.01
CA THR A 67 -14.52 1.70 -2.42
C THR A 67 -14.01 1.43 -3.82
N ALA A 68 -13.78 0.15 -4.13
CA ALA A 68 -13.34 -0.25 -5.47
C ALA A 68 -14.35 0.19 -6.53
N GLU A 69 -15.64 0.11 -6.22
CA GLU A 69 -16.70 0.55 -7.10
C GLU A 69 -16.63 2.04 -7.41
N MET A 70 -16.43 2.85 -6.37
CA MET A 70 -16.31 4.31 -6.55
C MET A 70 -15.08 4.67 -7.36
N LEU A 71 -13.99 3.93 -7.14
CA LEU A 71 -12.75 4.15 -7.88
C LEU A 71 -12.93 3.83 -9.37
N GLU A 72 -13.61 2.73 -9.69
CA GLU A 72 -13.88 2.36 -11.08
C GLU A 72 -14.74 3.38 -11.81
N LYS A 73 -15.67 4.00 -11.09
CA LYS A 73 -16.59 5.00 -11.66
C LYS A 73 -15.97 6.37 -11.81
N SER A 74 -14.78 6.58 -11.24
CA SER A 74 -14.12 7.87 -11.34
C SER A 74 -13.58 8.08 -12.75
N SER A 75 -13.89 9.25 -13.32
CA SER A 75 -13.41 9.62 -14.64
C SER A 75 -12.07 10.36 -14.60
N SER A 76 -11.59 10.70 -13.41
CA SER A 76 -10.34 11.43 -13.24
C SER A 76 -9.40 10.65 -12.34
N ARG A 77 -8.12 11.02 -12.40
CA ARG A 77 -7.12 10.42 -11.52
C ARG A 77 -7.40 10.80 -10.07
N ILE A 78 -7.25 9.81 -9.20
CA ILE A 78 -7.42 10.01 -7.77
C ILE A 78 -6.04 9.92 -7.13
N PHE A 79 -5.65 10.97 -6.44
CA PHE A 79 -4.39 11.00 -5.72
C PHE A 79 -4.61 10.67 -4.26
N VAL A 80 -3.64 9.99 -3.68
CA VAL A 80 -3.70 9.56 -2.28
C VAL A 80 -2.41 9.94 -1.57
N THR A 81 -2.51 10.24 -0.29
CA THR A 81 -1.35 10.42 0.58
C THR A 81 -1.43 9.46 1.74
N PHE A 82 -0.28 9.03 2.23
CA PHE A 82 -0.18 8.08 3.32
C PHE A 82 0.52 8.73 4.51
N GLU A 83 0.06 8.40 5.70
CA GLU A 83 0.64 8.89 6.95
C GLU A 83 1.49 7.79 7.57
N ASP A 84 2.71 8.14 7.95
CA ASP A 84 3.68 7.21 8.54
C ASP A 84 3.88 5.95 7.70
N ALA A 85 4.06 6.14 6.40
CA ALA A 85 4.26 5.06 5.46
C ALA A 85 5.73 4.61 5.42
N PHE A 86 5.93 3.31 5.38
CA PHE A 86 7.28 2.74 5.33
C PHE A 86 7.28 1.43 4.57
N GLY A 87 8.45 1.09 4.04
CA GLY A 87 8.68 -0.20 3.42
C GLY A 87 9.57 -1.07 4.29
N ARG A 88 9.32 -2.35 4.28
CA ARG A 88 10.18 -3.35 4.91
C ARG A 88 10.70 -4.28 3.84
N ILE A 89 12.02 -4.50 3.85
CA ILE A 89 12.65 -5.42 2.93
C ILE A 89 12.51 -6.83 3.49
N TYR A 90 12.09 -7.75 2.65
CA TYR A 90 12.00 -9.16 3.04
C TYR A 90 12.56 -10.05 1.93
N GLN A 91 12.96 -11.27 2.31
CA GLN A 91 13.48 -12.24 1.38
C GLN A 91 12.40 -13.28 1.06
N THR A 92 12.17 -13.49 -0.23
CA THR A 92 11.22 -14.51 -0.67
C THR A 92 11.84 -15.92 -0.55
N PRO A 93 11.00 -16.98 -0.59
CA PRO A 93 11.52 -18.36 -0.55
C PRO A 93 12.49 -18.70 -1.67
N VAL A 94 12.43 -17.98 -2.80
CA VAL A 94 13.37 -18.19 -3.91
C VAL A 94 14.62 -17.32 -3.82
N GLY A 95 14.76 -16.56 -2.71
CA GLY A 95 15.98 -15.79 -2.44
C GLY A 95 15.99 -14.36 -2.96
N SER A 96 14.98 -13.91 -3.65
CA SER A 96 14.91 -12.51 -4.10
C SER A 96 14.50 -11.59 -2.97
N LEU A 97 14.90 -10.31 -3.05
CA LEU A 97 14.53 -9.29 -2.08
C LEU A 97 13.35 -8.50 -2.63
N GLU A 98 12.36 -8.27 -1.78
CA GLU A 98 11.19 -7.47 -2.11
C GLU A 98 10.86 -6.51 -0.98
N ILE A 99 10.07 -5.49 -1.27
CA ILE A 99 9.66 -4.49 -0.29
C ILE A 99 8.15 -4.56 -0.09
N SER A 100 7.74 -4.63 1.17
CA SER A 100 6.32 -4.57 1.55
C SER A 100 6.05 -3.22 2.19
N PHE A 101 5.08 -2.49 1.68
CA PHE A 101 4.74 -1.16 2.18
C PHE A 101 3.52 -1.20 3.08
N SER A 102 3.58 -0.38 4.14
CA SER A 102 2.49 -0.21 5.10
C SER A 102 2.40 1.23 5.52
N ALA A 103 1.24 1.66 5.96
CA ALA A 103 1.03 3.01 6.49
C ALA A 103 0.03 2.96 7.63
N VAL A 104 0.06 3.97 8.48
CA VAL A 104 -0.90 4.09 9.57
C VAL A 104 -2.27 4.49 9.03
N SER A 105 -2.30 5.41 8.07
CA SER A 105 -3.54 5.85 7.46
C SER A 105 -3.30 6.32 6.04
N ALA A 106 -4.39 6.48 5.30
CA ALA A 106 -4.38 7.00 3.95
C ALA A 106 -5.48 8.03 3.82
N LYS A 107 -5.26 9.03 2.95
CA LYS A 107 -6.24 10.07 2.69
C LYS A 107 -6.26 10.39 1.20
N LEU A 108 -7.45 10.70 0.70
CA LEU A 108 -7.57 11.20 -0.66
C LEU A 108 -7.08 12.65 -0.69
N LEU A 109 -6.31 12.98 -1.71
CA LEU A 109 -5.90 14.36 -1.94
C LEU A 109 -6.98 15.03 -2.77
N GLU A 110 -7.44 16.17 -2.28
CA GLU A 110 -8.37 16.99 -3.04
C GLU A 110 -7.60 17.80 -4.07
N ALA A 111 -8.12 17.85 -5.26
CA ALA A 111 -7.51 18.63 -6.33
C ALA A 111 -7.67 20.13 -6.06
#